data_7eeb6e65c62b5709e12c90cf982fbd0a
#
_entry.id   7eeb6e65c62b5709e12c90cf982fbd0a
#
_cell.length_a   1.000
_cell.length_b   1.000
_cell.length_c   1.000
_cell.angle_alpha   90.00
_cell.angle_beta   90.00
_cell.angle_gamma   90.00
#
_symmetry.space_group_name_H-M   'P 1'
#
loop_
_entity.id
_entity.type
_entity.pdbx_description
1 polymer ?
#
loop_
_entity_poly.entity_id
_entity_poly.type
_entity_poly.pdbx_seq_one_letter_code
_entity_poly.pdbx_strand_id
1 'polypeptide(L)'
;MINFSLAKQAFYDTTLNYPELPDDLIDVSVEQHEQILSAINSGCIVFPDLSYSPPRPNQFHEWDGKAWLDKRTEEEIKQHQRQSMPNLSPIEFDIKLNNAGLYDAVQELIKDSFELRIAYNRATFFSRTASFVDQARIALNLTDEQVDEMWTS
;
A
#
# COMPACT_ATOMS: atom_id res chain seq x y z
N MET A 1 14.04 19.74 30.97
CA MET A 1 12.60 19.43 31.24
C MET A 1 11.98 19.05 29.93
N ILE A 2 11.29 17.92 29.91
CA ILE A 2 10.70 17.42 28.63
C ILE A 2 9.32 18.01 28.47
N ASN A 3 9.08 18.62 27.32
CA ASN A 3 7.81 19.21 26.91
C ASN A 3 7.33 18.54 25.63
N PHE A 4 6.04 18.56 25.38
CA PHE A 4 5.44 17.99 24.16
C PHE A 4 4.72 19.07 23.36
N SER A 5 4.96 19.13 22.05
CA SER A 5 4.21 19.98 21.12
C SER A 5 3.10 19.18 20.47
N LEU A 6 1.86 19.62 20.64
CA LEU A 6 0.68 19.04 19.99
C LEU A 6 0.70 19.27 18.48
N ALA A 7 1.09 20.44 18.02
CA ALA A 7 1.14 20.77 16.60
C ALA A 7 2.23 19.98 15.86
N LYS A 8 3.37 19.74 16.51
CA LYS A 8 4.48 18.99 15.92
C LYS A 8 4.45 17.49 16.23
N GLN A 9 3.60 17.06 17.19
CA GLN A 9 3.55 15.68 17.69
C GLN A 9 4.96 15.17 18.08
N ALA A 10 5.70 16.00 18.80
CA ALA A 10 7.11 15.76 19.11
C ALA A 10 7.49 16.28 20.50
N PHE A 11 8.52 15.68 21.10
CA PHE A 11 9.09 16.11 22.36
C PHE A 11 10.23 17.10 22.18
N TYR A 12 10.33 18.04 23.12
CA TYR A 12 11.39 19.04 23.22
C TYR A 12 11.97 19.05 24.63
N ASP A 13 13.27 18.96 24.75
CA ASP A 13 13.95 19.20 26.04
C ASP A 13 14.34 20.68 26.11
N THR A 14 13.57 21.45 26.87
CA THR A 14 13.79 22.89 27.02
C THR A 14 15.07 23.28 27.74
N THR A 15 15.88 22.31 28.19
CA THR A 15 17.25 22.57 28.66
C THR A 15 18.26 22.66 27.54
N LEU A 16 17.88 22.24 26.34
CA LEU A 16 18.68 22.33 25.12
C LEU A 16 18.40 23.64 24.38
N ASN A 17 19.37 24.09 23.59
CA ASN A 17 19.23 25.31 22.80
C ASN A 17 18.68 24.95 21.42
N TYR A 18 17.44 25.37 21.13
CA TYR A 18 16.82 25.24 19.82
C TYR A 18 16.81 26.59 19.10
N PRO A 19 16.98 26.62 17.77
CA PRO A 19 16.84 27.87 17.00
C PRO A 19 15.44 28.48 17.16
N GLU A 20 14.41 27.64 17.26
CA GLU A 20 13.01 28.01 17.42
C GLU A 20 12.29 26.89 18.20
N LEU A 21 11.51 27.26 19.20
CA LEU A 21 10.65 26.34 19.94
C LEU A 21 9.19 26.55 19.52
N PRO A 22 8.37 25.47 19.45
CA PRO A 22 6.94 25.62 19.25
C PRO A 22 6.28 26.40 20.41
N ASP A 23 5.27 27.21 20.07
CA ASP A 23 4.51 27.98 21.06
C ASP A 23 3.52 27.15 21.88
N ASP A 24 3.23 25.93 21.45
CA ASP A 24 2.24 25.02 22.01
C ASP A 24 2.81 23.94 22.92
N LEU A 25 3.98 24.21 23.51
CA LEU A 25 4.65 23.27 24.39
C LEU A 25 3.86 23.09 25.70
N ILE A 26 3.61 21.85 26.05
CA ILE A 26 3.01 21.44 27.33
C ILE A 26 4.00 20.59 28.15
N ASP A 27 4.01 20.81 29.46
CA ASP A 27 4.82 20.02 30.35
C ASP A 27 4.27 18.59 30.47
N VAL A 28 5.15 17.61 30.45
CA VAL A 28 4.79 16.20 30.59
C VAL A 28 5.59 15.53 31.70
N SER A 29 4.93 14.70 32.50
CA SER A 29 5.65 13.86 33.48
C SER A 29 6.44 12.75 32.79
N VAL A 30 7.32 12.09 33.52
CA VAL A 30 8.10 10.95 33.01
C VAL A 30 7.16 9.84 32.51
N GLU A 31 6.12 9.54 33.28
CA GLU A 31 5.13 8.52 32.93
C GLU A 31 4.33 8.90 31.66
N GLN A 32 3.89 10.18 31.58
CA GLN A 32 3.22 10.70 30.37
C GLN A 32 4.14 10.66 29.15
N HIS A 33 5.43 11.01 29.33
CA HIS A 33 6.41 10.92 28.25
C HIS A 33 6.51 9.50 27.70
N GLU A 34 6.62 8.48 28.54
CA GLU A 34 6.71 7.07 28.10
C GLU A 34 5.45 6.62 27.37
N GLN A 35 4.27 6.97 27.90
CA GLN A 35 2.97 6.63 27.29
C GLN A 35 2.79 7.32 25.92
N ILE A 36 3.06 8.61 25.83
CA ILE A 36 2.97 9.38 24.59
C ILE A 36 3.99 8.87 23.56
N LEU A 37 5.22 8.58 23.98
CA LEU A 37 6.24 8.03 23.10
C LEU A 37 5.81 6.68 22.50
N SER A 38 5.23 5.81 23.31
CA SER A 38 4.68 4.54 22.85
C SER A 38 3.52 4.73 21.86
N ALA A 39 2.62 5.67 22.13
CA ALA A 39 1.50 6.00 21.26
C ALA A 39 1.97 6.54 19.92
N ILE A 40 2.91 7.49 19.90
CA ILE A 40 3.47 8.06 18.65
C ILE A 40 4.19 6.99 17.84
N ASN A 41 5.00 6.14 18.47
CA ASN A 41 5.69 5.03 17.82
C ASN A 41 4.72 4.01 17.21
N SER A 42 3.51 3.92 17.75
CA SER A 42 2.41 3.12 17.19
C SER A 42 1.59 3.86 16.12
N GLY A 43 1.98 5.10 15.78
CA GLY A 43 1.29 5.91 14.78
C GLY A 43 0.01 6.61 15.28
N CYS A 44 -0.15 6.77 16.58
CA CYS A 44 -1.26 7.53 17.15
C CYS A 44 -1.03 9.04 17.06
N ILE A 45 -2.10 9.82 17.09
CA ILE A 45 -2.08 11.27 17.28
C ILE A 45 -2.45 11.57 18.73
N VAL A 46 -1.68 12.43 19.38
CA VAL A 46 -1.92 12.87 20.75
C VAL A 46 -2.79 14.12 20.76
N PHE A 47 -3.83 14.15 21.61
CA PHE A 47 -4.77 15.24 21.74
C PHE A 47 -4.43 16.18 22.91
N PRO A 48 -5.08 17.38 23.02
CA PRO A 48 -4.77 18.35 24.06
C PRO A 48 -4.96 17.86 25.51
N ASP A 49 -5.82 16.87 25.70
CA ASP A 49 -6.06 16.22 27.00
C ASP A 49 -5.07 15.06 27.29
N LEU A 50 -4.05 14.90 26.43
CA LEU A 50 -3.07 13.81 26.43
C LEU A 50 -3.65 12.41 26.18
N SER A 51 -4.90 12.30 25.78
CA SER A 51 -5.43 11.09 25.16
C SER A 51 -4.88 10.95 23.73
N TYR A 52 -5.07 9.80 23.10
CA TYR A 52 -4.57 9.56 21.74
C TYR A 52 -5.55 8.75 20.89
N SER A 53 -5.43 8.94 19.60
CA SER A 53 -6.20 8.20 18.59
C SER A 53 -5.88 6.70 18.62
N PRO A 54 -6.70 5.86 17.98
CA PRO A 54 -6.24 4.54 17.58
C PRO A 54 -4.99 4.64 16.70
N PRO A 55 -4.14 3.60 16.66
CA PRO A 55 -2.99 3.56 15.77
C PRO A 55 -3.36 3.77 14.30
N ARG A 56 -2.50 4.47 13.55
CA ARG A 56 -2.66 4.67 12.12
C ARG A 56 -2.62 3.31 11.39
N PRO A 57 -3.64 2.91 10.63
CA PRO A 57 -3.68 1.59 9.99
C PRO A 57 -2.54 1.37 8.98
N ASN A 58 -2.24 2.39 8.18
CA ASN A 58 -1.11 2.40 7.23
C ASN A 58 -0.84 3.83 6.71
N GLN A 59 0.18 3.98 5.87
CA GLN A 59 0.63 5.26 5.34
C GLN A 59 -0.40 6.04 4.49
N PHE A 60 -1.45 5.38 4.01
CA PHE A 60 -2.48 6.00 3.15
C PHE A 60 -3.63 6.61 3.94
N HIS A 61 -3.67 6.41 5.26
CA HIS A 61 -4.71 6.95 6.12
C HIS A 61 -4.30 8.32 6.67
N GLU A 62 -5.26 9.24 6.69
CA GLU A 62 -5.17 10.54 7.35
C GLU A 62 -6.24 10.66 8.41
N TRP A 63 -5.91 11.37 9.49
CA TRP A 63 -6.84 11.63 10.58
C TRP A 63 -7.76 12.80 10.23
N ASP A 64 -9.07 12.60 10.25
CA ASP A 64 -10.07 13.65 9.94
C ASP A 64 -10.57 14.43 11.16
N GLY A 65 -10.05 14.09 12.34
CA GLY A 65 -10.50 14.60 13.64
C GLY A 65 -11.33 13.60 14.45
N LYS A 66 -11.76 12.48 13.84
CA LYS A 66 -12.57 11.43 14.48
C LYS A 66 -12.11 10.03 14.13
N ALA A 67 -11.65 9.83 12.90
CA ALA A 67 -11.26 8.51 12.39
C ALA A 67 -10.10 8.62 11.40
N TRP A 68 -9.40 7.51 11.20
CA TRP A 68 -8.44 7.35 10.12
C TRP A 68 -9.17 7.06 8.82
N LEU A 69 -9.01 7.91 7.81
CA LEU A 69 -9.61 7.74 6.49
C LEU A 69 -8.53 7.39 5.46
N ASP A 70 -8.76 6.34 4.69
CA ASP A 70 -7.95 6.03 3.52
C ASP A 70 -8.22 7.09 2.44
N LYS A 71 -7.19 7.80 2.03
CA LYS A 71 -7.30 8.90 1.05
C LYS A 71 -7.19 8.44 -0.40
N ARG A 72 -6.91 7.17 -0.62
CA ARG A 72 -6.84 6.62 -1.97
C ARG A 72 -8.24 6.52 -2.58
N THR A 73 -8.29 6.69 -3.89
CA THR A 73 -9.46 6.32 -4.69
C THR A 73 -9.63 4.79 -4.73
N GLU A 74 -10.82 4.33 -5.08
CA GLU A 74 -11.06 2.88 -5.25
C GLU A 74 -10.12 2.26 -6.28
N GLU A 75 -9.80 3.00 -7.35
CA GLU A 75 -8.89 2.53 -8.38
C GLU A 75 -7.45 2.40 -7.86
N GLU A 76 -6.97 3.36 -7.07
CA GLU A 76 -5.65 3.27 -6.44
C GLU A 76 -5.56 2.11 -5.45
N ILE A 77 -6.64 1.83 -4.71
CA ILE A 77 -6.71 0.67 -3.81
C ILE A 77 -6.62 -0.63 -4.62
N LYS A 78 -7.41 -0.76 -5.70
CA LYS A 78 -7.37 -1.93 -6.60
C LYS A 78 -5.99 -2.11 -7.23
N GLN A 79 -5.39 -1.03 -7.71
CA GLN A 79 -4.06 -1.08 -8.32
C GLN A 79 -2.99 -1.52 -7.31
N HIS A 80 -3.05 -1.04 -6.07
CA HIS A 80 -2.15 -1.48 -5.02
C HIS A 80 -2.37 -2.97 -4.66
N GLN A 81 -3.62 -3.42 -4.65
CA GLN A 81 -3.93 -4.84 -4.45
C GLN A 81 -3.34 -5.71 -5.56
N ARG A 82 -3.47 -5.31 -6.83
CA ARG A 82 -2.88 -6.02 -7.98
C ARG A 82 -1.36 -6.09 -7.89
N GLN A 83 -0.69 -4.99 -7.49
CA GLN A 83 0.75 -4.96 -7.26
C GLN A 83 1.21 -5.91 -6.15
N SER A 84 0.33 -6.17 -5.18
CA SER A 84 0.60 -7.05 -4.04
C SER A 84 0.25 -8.52 -4.29
N MET A 85 -0.36 -8.85 -5.43
CA MET A 85 -0.67 -10.23 -5.80
C MET A 85 0.62 -11.03 -5.99
N PRO A 86 0.64 -12.32 -5.62
CA PRO A 86 1.82 -13.15 -5.77
C PRO A 86 2.20 -13.30 -7.24
N ASN A 87 3.49 -13.34 -7.51
CA ASN A 87 3.99 -13.70 -8.82
C ASN A 87 3.69 -15.18 -9.09
N LEU A 88 3.32 -15.49 -10.32
CA LEU A 88 3.09 -16.85 -10.78
C LEU A 88 4.30 -17.36 -11.55
N SER A 89 4.71 -18.60 -11.33
CA SER A 89 5.63 -19.28 -12.22
C SER A 89 4.97 -19.49 -13.59
N PRO A 90 5.73 -19.72 -14.66
CA PRO A 90 5.16 -20.01 -15.98
C PRO A 90 4.18 -21.19 -15.97
N ILE A 91 4.45 -22.23 -15.20
CA ILE A 91 3.56 -23.39 -15.09
C ILE A 91 2.25 -23.01 -14.38
N GLU A 92 2.33 -22.28 -13.29
CA GLU A 92 1.12 -21.82 -12.57
C GLU A 92 0.28 -20.90 -13.44
N PHE A 93 0.93 -20.00 -14.19
CA PHE A 93 0.25 -19.10 -15.11
C PHE A 93 -0.50 -19.88 -16.20
N ASP A 94 0.14 -20.85 -16.82
CA ASP A 94 -0.48 -21.71 -17.85
C ASP A 94 -1.66 -22.50 -17.28
N ILE A 95 -1.52 -23.07 -16.09
CA ILE A 95 -2.61 -23.81 -15.41
C ILE A 95 -3.80 -22.87 -15.16
N LYS A 96 -3.55 -21.66 -14.67
CA LYS A 96 -4.62 -20.67 -14.42
C LYS A 96 -5.28 -20.21 -15.73
N LEU A 97 -4.52 -19.97 -16.79
CA LEU A 97 -5.06 -19.69 -18.12
C LEU A 97 -5.94 -20.82 -18.62
N ASN A 98 -5.49 -22.06 -18.47
CA ASN A 98 -6.26 -23.23 -18.90
C ASN A 98 -7.56 -23.39 -18.10
N ASN A 99 -7.52 -23.22 -16.79
CA ASN A 99 -8.68 -23.28 -15.91
C ASN A 99 -9.71 -22.18 -16.23
N ALA A 100 -9.23 -21.00 -16.62
CA ALA A 100 -10.08 -19.90 -17.07
C ALA A 100 -10.56 -20.02 -18.53
N GLY A 101 -10.12 -21.06 -19.27
CA GLY A 101 -10.42 -21.23 -20.69
C GLY A 101 -9.75 -20.23 -21.62
N LEU A 102 -8.67 -19.59 -21.18
CA LEU A 102 -7.95 -18.53 -21.88
C LEU A 102 -6.65 -19.01 -22.55
N TYR A 103 -6.20 -20.22 -22.24
CA TYR A 103 -4.89 -20.72 -22.69
C TYR A 103 -4.74 -20.67 -24.22
N ASP A 104 -5.71 -21.26 -24.96
CA ASP A 104 -5.65 -21.28 -26.43
C ASP A 104 -5.68 -19.89 -27.03
N ALA A 105 -6.49 -18.98 -26.48
CA ALA A 105 -6.56 -17.59 -26.94
C ALA A 105 -5.24 -16.85 -26.74
N VAL A 106 -4.56 -17.06 -25.61
CA VAL A 106 -3.23 -16.50 -25.37
C VAL A 106 -2.19 -17.13 -26.33
N GLN A 107 -2.26 -18.45 -26.58
CA GLN A 107 -1.36 -19.10 -27.53
C GLN A 107 -1.52 -18.56 -28.96
N GLU A 108 -2.74 -18.29 -29.42
CA GLU A 108 -2.95 -17.63 -30.70
C GLU A 108 -2.42 -16.19 -30.71
N LEU A 109 -2.68 -15.42 -29.65
CA LEU A 109 -2.20 -14.05 -29.53
C LEU A 109 -0.67 -13.95 -29.62
N ILE A 110 0.08 -14.84 -28.98
CA ILE A 110 1.54 -14.82 -29.01
C ILE A 110 2.12 -15.33 -30.36
N LYS A 111 1.36 -16.10 -31.16
CA LYS A 111 1.78 -16.45 -32.53
C LYS A 111 1.81 -15.22 -33.42
N ASP A 112 0.86 -14.33 -33.27
CA ASP A 112 0.68 -13.16 -34.14
C ASP A 112 1.56 -11.97 -33.72
N SER A 113 2.09 -11.98 -32.50
CA SER A 113 2.96 -10.92 -31.99
C SER A 113 4.34 -11.46 -31.57
N PHE A 114 5.38 -11.00 -32.27
CA PHE A 114 6.76 -11.35 -31.90
C PHE A 114 7.13 -10.90 -30.49
N GLU A 115 6.72 -9.68 -30.10
CA GLU A 115 7.04 -9.11 -28.79
C GLU A 115 6.36 -9.89 -27.66
N LEU A 116 5.07 -10.18 -27.79
CA LEU A 116 4.32 -10.96 -26.81
C LEU A 116 4.86 -12.38 -26.69
N ARG A 117 5.24 -12.98 -27.82
CA ARG A 117 5.83 -14.31 -27.85
C ARG A 117 7.17 -14.37 -27.10
N ILE A 118 8.03 -13.36 -27.28
CA ILE A 118 9.31 -13.29 -26.54
C ILE A 118 9.06 -13.05 -25.07
N ALA A 119 8.14 -12.13 -24.72
CA ALA A 119 7.82 -11.84 -23.32
C ALA A 119 7.27 -13.09 -22.60
N TYR A 120 6.37 -13.83 -23.24
CA TYR A 120 5.83 -15.07 -22.69
C TYR A 120 6.88 -16.17 -22.55
N ASN A 121 7.62 -16.47 -23.61
CA ASN A 121 8.55 -17.61 -23.65
C ASN A 121 9.81 -17.40 -22.79
N ARG A 122 10.16 -16.16 -22.46
CA ARG A 122 11.35 -15.83 -21.65
C ARG A 122 11.02 -15.38 -20.24
N ALA A 123 9.75 -15.35 -19.87
CA ALA A 123 9.34 -15.03 -18.53
C ALA A 123 9.84 -16.11 -17.54
N THR A 124 10.49 -15.68 -16.47
CA THR A 124 10.80 -16.55 -15.34
C THR A 124 9.69 -16.55 -14.31
N PHE A 125 8.86 -15.52 -14.32
CA PHE A 125 7.62 -15.38 -13.57
C PHE A 125 6.70 -14.38 -14.28
N PHE A 126 5.43 -14.40 -13.95
CA PHE A 126 4.44 -13.41 -14.34
C PHE A 126 3.95 -12.65 -13.11
N SER A 127 3.98 -11.32 -13.15
CA SER A 127 3.31 -10.49 -12.16
C SER A 127 1.98 -9.99 -12.73
N ARG A 128 0.98 -9.79 -11.85
CA ARG A 128 -0.36 -9.33 -12.27
C ARG A 128 -0.31 -7.98 -13.00
N THR A 129 0.64 -7.12 -12.68
CA THR A 129 0.83 -5.79 -13.30
C THR A 129 1.89 -5.77 -14.41
N ALA A 130 2.34 -6.92 -14.88
CA ALA A 130 3.31 -6.98 -15.99
C ALA A 130 2.69 -6.48 -17.30
N SER A 131 3.49 -5.77 -18.11
CA SER A 131 3.06 -5.24 -19.41
C SER A 131 2.49 -6.32 -20.34
N PHE A 132 3.06 -7.54 -20.34
CA PHE A 132 2.52 -8.66 -21.08
C PHE A 132 1.07 -8.99 -20.69
N VAL A 133 0.80 -9.05 -19.37
CA VAL A 133 -0.53 -9.38 -18.83
C VAL A 133 -1.56 -8.32 -19.24
N ASP A 134 -1.19 -7.04 -19.16
CA ASP A 134 -2.07 -5.95 -19.56
C ASP A 134 -2.32 -5.92 -21.06
N GLN A 135 -1.30 -6.13 -21.89
CA GLN A 135 -1.45 -6.22 -23.34
C GLN A 135 -2.33 -7.41 -23.76
N ALA A 136 -2.14 -8.58 -23.14
CA ALA A 136 -2.98 -9.75 -23.39
C ALA A 136 -4.43 -9.51 -22.94
N ARG A 137 -4.64 -8.88 -21.77
CA ARG A 137 -5.96 -8.47 -21.29
C ARG A 137 -6.70 -7.60 -22.31
N ILE A 138 -6.03 -6.56 -22.81
CA ILE A 138 -6.61 -5.63 -23.79
C ILE A 138 -6.92 -6.37 -25.10
N ALA A 139 -5.98 -7.16 -25.63
CA ALA A 139 -6.14 -7.87 -26.90
C ALA A 139 -7.27 -8.91 -26.85
N LEU A 140 -7.50 -9.54 -25.71
CA LEU A 140 -8.56 -10.52 -25.48
C LEU A 140 -9.86 -9.88 -24.97
N ASN A 141 -9.91 -8.55 -24.89
CA ASN A 141 -11.06 -7.77 -24.40
C ASN A 141 -11.56 -8.24 -23.02
N LEU A 142 -10.63 -8.55 -22.12
CA LEU A 142 -10.93 -8.93 -20.73
C LEU A 142 -10.97 -7.70 -19.83
N THR A 143 -11.81 -7.75 -18.78
CA THR A 143 -11.77 -6.77 -17.71
C THR A 143 -10.64 -7.08 -16.73
N ASP A 144 -10.24 -6.08 -15.95
CA ASP A 144 -9.27 -6.27 -14.89
C ASP A 144 -9.76 -7.27 -13.83
N GLU A 145 -11.05 -7.24 -13.51
CA GLU A 145 -11.68 -8.14 -12.54
C GLU A 145 -11.61 -9.60 -13.03
N GLN A 146 -11.81 -9.87 -14.31
CA GLN A 146 -11.69 -11.23 -14.89
C GLN A 146 -10.26 -11.75 -14.76
N VAL A 147 -9.26 -10.89 -14.99
CA VAL A 147 -7.86 -11.28 -14.82
C VAL A 147 -7.50 -11.45 -13.32
N ASP A 148 -8.03 -10.58 -12.45
CA ASP A 148 -7.84 -10.69 -11.00
C ASP A 148 -8.42 -12.00 -10.46
N GLU A 149 -9.62 -12.39 -10.92
CA GLU A 149 -10.27 -13.67 -10.56
C GLU A 149 -9.43 -14.86 -11.03
N MET A 150 -8.98 -14.86 -12.30
CA MET A 150 -8.07 -15.90 -12.81
C MET A 150 -6.79 -15.98 -11.96
N TRP A 151 -6.24 -14.84 -11.54
CA TRP A 151 -4.99 -14.81 -10.78
C TRP A 151 -5.09 -15.45 -9.41
N THR A 152 -6.25 -15.29 -8.77
CA THR A 152 -6.52 -15.73 -7.39
C THR A 152 -7.24 -17.08 -7.29
N SER A 153 -7.76 -17.61 -8.40
CA SER A 153 -8.47 -18.90 -8.48
C SER A 153 -7.64 -20.13 -8.11
#